data_4c550e9ae0c66d8282403f700dcbc5b0
#
_entry.id   4c550e9ae0c66d8282403f700dcbc5b0
#
_cell.length_a   1.000
_cell.length_b   1.000
_cell.length_c   1.000
_cell.angle_alpha   90.00
_cell.angle_beta   90.00
_cell.angle_gamma   90.00
#
_symmetry.space_group_name_H-M   'P 1'
#
loop_
_entity.id
_entity.type
_entity.pdbx_description
1 polymer ?
#
loop_
_entity_poly.entity_id
_entity_poly.type
_entity_poly.pdbx_seq_one_letter_code
_entity_poly.pdbx_strand_id
1 'polypeptide(L)'
;MKPYAESCDENRDPILSVIQPLLKDCSNVLEIGSGTGQHAVYFAEKLPHLVWHPSDCAEYHAGITLWLAEGGLDNTRAPVDLNVSTSAWPEQRFDAVFSANTAHIMHWANVEAMFAGVGSVLSSGGHFLLYGPFNYNNQYSSESNARFDTWLKSRDPESGIRNFEDLDRLAQQAGMLFRSDYEMPVNNRILYWEKS
;
A
#
# COMPACT_ATOMS: atom_id res chain seq x y z
N MET A 1 23.89 -3.27 4.36
CA MET A 1 23.43 -4.42 3.54
C MET A 1 22.06 -4.03 2.98
N LYS A 2 21.81 -4.29 1.68
CA LYS A 2 20.50 -4.00 1.06
C LYS A 2 19.44 -4.91 1.68
N PRO A 3 18.33 -4.36 2.24
CA PRO A 3 17.27 -5.18 2.81
C PRO A 3 16.56 -5.98 1.72
N TYR A 4 16.02 -7.14 2.08
CA TYR A 4 15.29 -8.02 1.17
C TYR A 4 14.12 -8.70 1.88
N ALA A 5 12.99 -8.77 1.19
CA ALA A 5 11.79 -9.46 1.63
C ALA A 5 11.33 -10.42 0.53
N GLU A 6 11.34 -11.73 0.81
CA GLU A 6 10.92 -12.77 -0.13
C GLU A 6 9.46 -12.58 -0.58
N SER A 7 8.60 -12.15 0.32
CA SER A 7 7.19 -11.87 0.03
C SER A 7 6.98 -10.83 -1.08
N CYS A 8 7.92 -9.88 -1.26
CA CYS A 8 7.85 -8.92 -2.36
C CYS A 8 8.05 -9.59 -3.72
N ASP A 9 8.96 -10.56 -3.81
CA ASP A 9 9.18 -11.30 -5.05
C ASP A 9 8.03 -12.26 -5.36
N GLU A 10 7.42 -12.86 -4.33
CA GLU A 10 6.31 -13.78 -4.49
C GLU A 10 5.01 -13.11 -4.95
N ASN A 11 4.76 -11.87 -4.50
CA ASN A 11 3.47 -11.20 -4.74
C ASN A 11 3.51 -10.14 -5.88
N ARG A 12 4.68 -9.67 -6.30
CA ARG A 12 4.80 -8.56 -7.26
C ARG A 12 4.14 -8.82 -8.61
N ASP A 13 4.29 -10.02 -9.18
CA ASP A 13 3.71 -10.35 -10.49
C ASP A 13 2.17 -10.43 -10.43
N PRO A 14 1.57 -11.12 -9.44
CA PRO A 14 0.13 -11.07 -9.22
C PRO A 14 -0.38 -9.63 -9.00
N ILE A 15 0.29 -8.83 -8.17
CA ILE A 15 -0.10 -7.44 -7.94
C ILE A 15 -0.06 -6.64 -9.25
N LEU A 16 1.05 -6.76 -10.02
CA LEU A 16 1.20 -6.05 -11.29
C LEU A 16 0.04 -6.36 -12.24
N SER A 17 -0.40 -7.61 -12.34
CA SER A 17 -1.49 -8.01 -13.22
C SER A 17 -2.80 -7.28 -12.95
N VAL A 18 -3.03 -6.88 -11.69
CA VAL A 18 -4.21 -6.11 -11.28
C VAL A 18 -4.00 -4.61 -11.43
N ILE A 19 -2.85 -4.08 -10.96
CA ILE A 19 -2.65 -2.63 -10.93
C ILE A 19 -2.33 -2.04 -12.31
N GLN A 20 -1.69 -2.80 -13.20
CA GLN A 20 -1.30 -2.30 -14.53
C GLN A 20 -2.49 -1.76 -15.35
N PRO A 21 -3.61 -2.48 -15.53
CA PRO A 21 -4.75 -1.93 -16.27
C PRO A 21 -5.44 -0.77 -15.54
N LEU A 22 -5.41 -0.74 -14.19
CA LEU A 22 -6.03 0.33 -13.40
C LEU A 22 -5.22 1.64 -13.49
N LEU A 23 -3.89 1.53 -13.57
CA LEU A 23 -2.98 2.67 -13.57
C LEU A 23 -2.55 3.13 -14.97
N LYS A 24 -3.15 2.60 -16.04
CA LYS A 24 -2.75 2.87 -17.43
C LYS A 24 -2.82 4.35 -17.83
N ASP A 25 -3.76 5.10 -17.25
CA ASP A 25 -3.99 6.52 -17.54
C ASP A 25 -3.47 7.45 -16.44
N CYS A 26 -2.78 6.90 -15.41
CA CYS A 26 -2.14 7.63 -14.35
C CYS A 26 -0.75 8.12 -14.76
N SER A 27 -0.27 9.19 -14.11
CA SER A 27 1.06 9.76 -14.33
C SER A 27 1.97 9.62 -13.11
N ASN A 28 1.41 9.62 -11.90
CA ASN A 28 2.18 9.52 -10.66
C ASN A 28 1.47 8.67 -9.60
N VAL A 29 2.28 7.95 -8.83
CA VAL A 29 1.84 7.06 -7.75
C VAL A 29 2.64 7.35 -6.48
N LEU A 30 1.95 7.49 -5.36
CA LEU A 30 2.55 7.45 -4.02
C LEU A 30 2.43 6.02 -3.47
N GLU A 31 3.54 5.42 -3.08
CA GLU A 31 3.56 4.14 -2.35
C GLU A 31 3.73 4.40 -0.86
N ILE A 32 2.81 3.89 -0.05
CA ILE A 32 2.86 4.00 1.42
C ILE A 32 3.43 2.71 2.00
N GLY A 33 4.45 2.83 2.84
CA GLY A 33 5.10 1.69 3.47
C GLY A 33 5.91 0.88 2.46
N SER A 34 6.85 1.52 1.76
CA SER A 34 7.70 0.89 0.74
C SER A 34 8.68 -0.15 1.29
N GLY A 35 8.89 -0.18 2.60
CA GLY A 35 9.68 -1.19 3.31
C GLY A 35 11.10 -1.31 2.77
N THR A 36 11.36 -2.37 2.02
CA THR A 36 12.67 -2.60 1.39
C THR A 36 12.91 -1.72 0.16
N GLY A 37 11.85 -1.29 -0.55
CA GLY A 37 11.92 -0.61 -1.83
C GLY A 37 11.82 -1.53 -3.06
N GLN A 38 11.68 -2.85 -2.86
CA GLN A 38 11.60 -3.84 -3.96
C GLN A 38 10.41 -3.58 -4.88
N HIS A 39 9.21 -3.33 -4.33
CA HIS A 39 8.01 -3.03 -5.10
C HIS A 39 8.17 -1.74 -5.91
N ALA A 40 8.70 -0.67 -5.30
CA ALA A 40 8.91 0.60 -5.98
C ALA A 40 9.73 0.45 -7.26
N VAL A 41 10.86 -0.26 -7.19
CA VAL A 41 11.72 -0.51 -8.35
C VAL A 41 11.03 -1.40 -9.37
N TYR A 42 10.44 -2.50 -8.92
CA TYR A 42 9.79 -3.45 -9.81
C TYR A 42 8.62 -2.83 -10.59
N PHE A 43 7.72 -2.13 -9.90
CA PHE A 43 6.56 -1.53 -10.56
C PHE A 43 6.95 -0.33 -11.44
N ALA A 44 7.92 0.48 -11.03
CA ALA A 44 8.43 1.56 -11.86
C ALA A 44 9.06 1.05 -13.16
N GLU A 45 9.80 -0.07 -13.12
CA GLU A 45 10.35 -0.72 -14.31
C GLU A 45 9.24 -1.20 -15.27
N LYS A 46 8.19 -1.83 -14.73
CA LYS A 46 7.09 -2.41 -15.52
C LYS A 46 6.06 -1.37 -15.99
N LEU A 47 6.00 -0.21 -15.35
CA LEU A 47 5.06 0.87 -15.63
C LEU A 47 5.82 2.18 -15.93
N PRO A 48 6.58 2.24 -17.03
CA PRO A 48 7.51 3.35 -17.32
C PRO A 48 6.82 4.69 -17.57
N HIS A 49 5.50 4.71 -17.77
CA HIS A 49 4.70 5.93 -17.92
C HIS A 49 4.39 6.59 -16.58
N LEU A 50 4.58 5.88 -15.45
CA LEU A 50 4.32 6.39 -14.10
C LEU A 50 5.60 6.94 -13.47
N VAL A 51 5.47 8.01 -12.73
CA VAL A 51 6.47 8.43 -11.75
C VAL A 51 6.11 7.80 -10.40
N TRP A 52 6.99 6.96 -9.87
CA TRP A 52 6.79 6.24 -8.62
C TRP A 52 7.47 6.97 -7.46
N HIS A 53 6.68 7.33 -6.45
CA HIS A 53 7.13 8.03 -5.24
C HIS A 53 7.04 7.06 -4.05
N PRO A 54 8.13 6.36 -3.68
CA PRO A 54 8.13 5.54 -2.48
C PRO A 54 8.04 6.41 -1.24
N SER A 55 7.41 5.90 -0.19
CA SER A 55 7.38 6.55 1.11
C SER A 55 7.41 5.55 2.25
N ASP A 56 8.07 5.92 3.34
CA ASP A 56 8.11 5.17 4.59
C ASP A 56 8.67 6.06 5.70
N CYS A 57 8.71 5.57 6.94
CA CYS A 57 9.43 6.21 8.03
C CYS A 57 10.93 6.32 7.71
N ALA A 58 11.59 7.38 8.16
CA ALA A 58 12.97 7.73 7.83
C ALA A 58 13.98 6.57 8.03
N GLU A 59 13.71 5.69 8.99
CA GLU A 59 14.56 4.52 9.29
C GLU A 59 14.66 3.51 8.13
N TYR A 60 13.67 3.45 7.24
CA TYR A 60 13.65 2.57 6.06
C TYR A 60 14.31 3.20 4.83
N HIS A 61 14.51 4.52 4.80
CA HIS A 61 14.97 5.25 3.63
C HIS A 61 16.33 4.77 3.10
N ALA A 62 17.25 4.40 3.99
CA ALA A 62 18.57 3.89 3.57
C ALA A 62 18.42 2.61 2.72
N GLY A 63 17.52 1.70 3.11
CA GLY A 63 17.23 0.47 2.37
C GLY A 63 16.57 0.75 1.02
N ILE A 64 15.53 1.58 1.02
CA ILE A 64 14.80 2.00 -0.18
C ILE A 64 15.79 2.63 -1.18
N THR A 65 16.63 3.56 -0.72
CA THR A 65 17.62 4.24 -1.56
C THR A 65 18.61 3.27 -2.23
N LEU A 66 19.02 2.21 -1.54
CA LEU A 66 19.88 1.19 -2.14
C LEU A 66 19.20 0.46 -3.31
N TRP A 67 17.91 0.13 -3.17
CA TRP A 67 17.13 -0.49 -4.23
C TRP A 67 16.93 0.46 -5.42
N LEU A 68 16.57 1.73 -5.17
CA LEU A 68 16.40 2.75 -6.20
C LEU A 68 17.68 2.98 -6.98
N ALA A 69 18.83 3.10 -6.29
CA ALA A 69 20.13 3.31 -6.90
C ALA A 69 20.58 2.13 -7.79
N GLU A 70 20.31 0.89 -7.35
CA GLU A 70 20.62 -0.30 -8.14
C GLU A 70 19.68 -0.42 -9.37
N GLY A 71 18.39 -0.05 -9.21
CA GLY A 71 17.43 -0.04 -10.32
C GLY A 71 17.75 0.99 -11.39
N GLY A 72 18.31 2.13 -11.02
CA GLY A 72 18.77 3.17 -11.95
C GLY A 72 17.65 3.74 -12.84
N LEU A 73 16.41 3.77 -12.36
CA LEU A 73 15.24 4.16 -13.16
C LEU A 73 14.97 5.66 -13.04
N ASP A 74 14.76 6.34 -14.17
CA ASP A 74 14.48 7.77 -14.23
C ASP A 74 13.08 8.14 -13.70
N ASN A 75 12.18 7.18 -13.63
CA ASN A 75 10.79 7.35 -13.19
C ASN A 75 10.55 6.99 -11.72
N THR A 76 11.60 6.88 -10.90
CA THR A 76 11.49 6.79 -9.44
C THR A 76 11.91 8.10 -8.77
N ARG A 77 11.42 8.35 -7.57
CA ARG A 77 11.81 9.53 -6.76
C ARG A 77 12.47 9.07 -5.46
N ALA A 78 13.21 9.98 -4.83
CA ALA A 78 13.73 9.75 -3.49
C ALA A 78 12.57 9.45 -2.51
N PRO A 79 12.78 8.58 -1.50
CA PRO A 79 11.72 8.22 -0.58
C PRO A 79 11.24 9.44 0.23
N VAL A 80 9.91 9.57 0.34
CA VAL A 80 9.26 10.60 1.15
C VAL A 80 9.22 10.11 2.60
N ASP A 81 9.63 10.98 3.54
CA ASP A 81 9.49 10.69 4.98
C ASP A 81 8.02 10.81 5.39
N LEU A 82 7.37 9.68 5.54
CA LEU A 82 5.94 9.60 5.82
C LEU A 82 5.63 8.59 6.92
N ASN A 83 5.57 9.07 8.14
CA ASN A 83 4.80 8.42 9.18
C ASN A 83 3.36 8.92 9.06
N VAL A 84 2.42 8.05 8.73
CA VAL A 84 1.04 8.40 8.37
C VAL A 84 0.30 9.21 9.43
N SER A 85 0.69 9.10 10.71
CA SER A 85 0.06 9.78 11.85
C SER A 85 0.73 11.08 12.26
N THR A 86 2.04 11.24 12.01
CA THR A 86 2.83 12.34 12.58
C THR A 86 3.51 13.23 11.56
N SER A 87 3.77 12.71 10.33
CA SER A 87 4.37 13.52 9.27
C SER A 87 3.31 14.40 8.58
N ALA A 88 3.75 15.53 8.05
CA ALA A 88 2.96 16.28 7.09
C ALA A 88 2.86 15.47 5.79
N TRP A 89 1.64 15.30 5.29
CA TRP A 89 1.42 14.64 4.01
C TRP A 89 1.89 15.54 2.86
N PRO A 90 2.33 14.97 1.71
CA PRO A 90 2.76 15.78 0.56
C PRO A 90 1.66 16.76 0.09
N GLU A 91 2.04 17.98 -0.25
CA GLU A 91 1.12 18.95 -0.88
C GLU A 91 0.77 18.56 -2.33
N GLN A 92 1.65 17.79 -2.97
CA GLN A 92 1.45 17.27 -4.32
C GLN A 92 0.22 16.35 -4.36
N ARG A 93 -0.53 16.43 -5.47
CA ARG A 93 -1.61 15.49 -5.76
C ARG A 93 -1.07 14.28 -6.52
N PHE A 94 -1.70 13.13 -6.27
CA PHE A 94 -1.37 11.87 -6.92
C PHE A 94 -2.59 11.31 -7.66
N ASP A 95 -2.32 10.65 -8.80
CA ASP A 95 -3.36 9.94 -9.55
C ASP A 95 -3.67 8.60 -8.90
N ALA A 96 -2.70 8.02 -8.20
CA ALA A 96 -2.92 6.81 -7.43
C ALA A 96 -2.08 6.79 -6.15
N VAL A 97 -2.59 6.07 -5.15
CA VAL A 97 -1.87 5.64 -3.95
C VAL A 97 -1.89 4.12 -3.90
N PHE A 98 -0.75 3.52 -3.65
CA PHE A 98 -0.58 2.08 -3.49
C PHE A 98 0.01 1.77 -2.13
N SER A 99 -0.44 0.69 -1.49
CA SER A 99 0.16 0.18 -0.27
C SER A 99 0.03 -1.33 -0.21
N ALA A 100 1.10 -2.02 0.20
CA ALA A 100 1.13 -3.47 0.27
C ALA A 100 1.59 -3.95 1.65
N ASN A 101 0.81 -4.84 2.27
CA ASN A 101 1.14 -5.48 3.54
C ASN A 101 1.36 -4.52 4.72
N THR A 102 0.66 -3.40 4.74
CA THR A 102 0.82 -2.35 5.77
C THR A 102 -0.31 -2.32 6.79
N ALA A 103 -1.57 -2.40 6.36
CA ALA A 103 -2.73 -2.20 7.22
C ALA A 103 -2.81 -3.17 8.40
N HIS A 104 -2.31 -4.39 8.25
CA HIS A 104 -2.35 -5.41 9.31
C HIS A 104 -1.19 -5.29 10.32
N ILE A 105 -0.12 -4.55 9.99
CA ILE A 105 1.00 -4.29 10.92
C ILE A 105 0.86 -2.93 11.61
N MET A 106 0.08 -2.00 11.07
CA MET A 106 -0.17 -0.69 11.69
C MET A 106 -1.14 -0.83 12.87
N HIS A 107 -0.97 -0.01 13.92
CA HIS A 107 -2.02 0.22 14.90
C HIS A 107 -3.24 0.86 14.27
N TRP A 108 -4.43 0.64 14.83
CA TRP A 108 -5.68 1.11 14.22
C TRP A 108 -5.69 2.62 13.95
N ALA A 109 -5.21 3.43 14.90
CA ALA A 109 -5.11 4.89 14.72
C ALA A 109 -4.25 5.29 13.51
N ASN A 110 -3.21 4.51 13.19
CA ASN A 110 -2.38 4.75 12.01
C ASN A 110 -3.13 4.35 10.73
N VAL A 111 -3.96 3.31 10.76
CA VAL A 111 -4.83 2.95 9.63
C VAL A 111 -5.84 4.08 9.35
N GLU A 112 -6.47 4.64 10.40
CA GLU A 112 -7.37 5.80 10.28
C GLU A 112 -6.65 7.01 9.67
N ALA A 113 -5.45 7.32 10.17
CA ALA A 113 -4.62 8.42 9.65
C ALA A 113 -4.20 8.18 8.20
N MET A 114 -3.85 6.94 7.83
CA MET A 114 -3.51 6.56 6.46
C MET A 114 -4.68 6.85 5.50
N PHE A 115 -5.90 6.40 5.81
CA PHE A 115 -7.06 6.63 4.96
C PHE A 115 -7.40 8.13 4.81
N ALA A 116 -7.34 8.88 5.91
CA ALA A 116 -7.56 10.33 5.89
C ALA A 116 -6.50 11.04 5.02
N GLY A 117 -5.23 10.67 5.18
CA GLY A 117 -4.13 11.22 4.40
C GLY A 117 -4.21 10.86 2.92
N VAL A 118 -4.53 9.60 2.58
CA VAL A 118 -4.77 9.16 1.19
C VAL A 118 -5.85 10.02 0.55
N GLY A 119 -6.99 10.20 1.22
CA GLY A 119 -8.06 11.06 0.72
C GLY A 119 -7.65 12.51 0.52
N SER A 120 -6.64 13.00 1.27
CA SER A 120 -6.14 14.38 1.16
C SER A 120 -5.19 14.57 -0.02
N VAL A 121 -4.45 13.54 -0.45
CA VAL A 121 -3.44 13.65 -1.52
C VAL A 121 -3.93 13.14 -2.87
N LEU A 122 -5.00 12.34 -2.92
CA LEU A 122 -5.56 11.88 -4.19
C LEU A 122 -6.24 13.01 -4.97
N SER A 123 -6.00 13.05 -6.26
CA SER A 123 -6.80 13.82 -7.21
C SER A 123 -8.22 13.27 -7.32
N SER A 124 -9.19 14.06 -7.72
CA SER A 124 -10.54 13.55 -8.07
C SER A 124 -10.41 12.50 -9.19
N GLY A 125 -11.09 11.36 -9.05
CA GLY A 125 -10.95 10.20 -9.92
C GLY A 125 -9.70 9.35 -9.63
N GLY A 126 -8.86 9.76 -8.69
CA GLY A 126 -7.64 9.02 -8.32
C GLY A 126 -7.92 7.71 -7.60
N HIS A 127 -6.97 6.79 -7.64
CA HIS A 127 -7.11 5.40 -7.21
C HIS A 127 -6.39 5.12 -5.90
N PHE A 128 -7.05 4.46 -4.94
CA PHE A 128 -6.39 3.86 -3.79
C PHE A 128 -6.44 2.34 -3.89
N LEU A 129 -5.26 1.72 -3.91
CA LEU A 129 -5.07 0.28 -4.06
C LEU A 129 -4.35 -0.26 -2.82
N LEU A 130 -5.03 -1.09 -2.05
CA LEU A 130 -4.51 -1.65 -0.80
C LEU A 130 -4.43 -3.18 -0.89
N TYR A 131 -3.20 -3.70 -0.91
CA TYR A 131 -2.94 -5.14 -0.95
C TYR A 131 -2.68 -5.71 0.44
N GLY A 132 -3.26 -6.84 0.74
CA GLY A 132 -3.03 -7.60 1.96
C GLY A 132 -4.13 -8.61 2.27
N PRO A 133 -4.09 -9.26 3.45
CA PRO A 133 -5.18 -10.07 3.95
C PRO A 133 -6.25 -9.18 4.60
N PHE A 134 -7.52 -9.54 4.41
CA PHE A 134 -8.65 -8.84 5.03
C PHE A 134 -9.69 -9.83 5.56
N ASN A 135 -10.41 -9.40 6.59
CA ASN A 135 -11.57 -10.09 7.13
C ASN A 135 -12.85 -9.46 6.57
N TYR A 136 -13.93 -10.21 6.58
CA TYR A 136 -15.25 -9.76 6.14
C TYR A 136 -16.28 -10.15 7.19
N ASN A 137 -17.17 -9.23 7.58
CA ASN A 137 -18.19 -9.43 8.61
C ASN A 137 -17.59 -10.01 9.92
N ASN A 138 -16.42 -9.54 10.32
CA ASN A 138 -15.66 -10.01 11.48
C ASN A 138 -15.29 -11.50 11.42
N GLN A 139 -15.18 -12.09 10.23
CA GLN A 139 -14.79 -13.47 10.02
C GLN A 139 -13.52 -13.57 9.19
N TYR A 140 -12.65 -14.50 9.52
CA TYR A 140 -11.48 -14.80 8.72
C TYR A 140 -11.88 -15.42 7.39
N SER A 141 -11.23 -14.98 6.31
CA SER A 141 -11.46 -15.53 4.96
C SER A 141 -10.86 -16.93 4.79
N SER A 142 -9.94 -17.33 5.69
CA SER A 142 -9.31 -18.65 5.68
C SER A 142 -8.71 -19.00 7.04
N GLU A 143 -8.45 -20.30 7.25
CA GLU A 143 -7.74 -20.76 8.45
C GLU A 143 -6.30 -20.24 8.50
N SER A 144 -5.64 -20.08 7.35
CA SER A 144 -4.29 -19.52 7.30
C SER A 144 -4.27 -18.05 7.76
N ASN A 145 -5.28 -17.26 7.37
CA ASN A 145 -5.42 -15.88 7.85
C ASN A 145 -5.71 -15.82 9.36
N ALA A 146 -6.51 -16.75 9.90
CA ALA A 146 -6.74 -16.84 11.35
C ALA A 146 -5.43 -17.11 12.12
N ARG A 147 -4.60 -18.03 11.62
CA ARG A 147 -3.28 -18.31 12.22
C ARG A 147 -2.33 -17.13 12.09
N PHE A 148 -2.35 -16.45 10.94
CA PHE A 148 -1.52 -15.27 10.70
C PHE A 148 -1.93 -14.10 11.63
N ASP A 149 -3.21 -13.86 11.81
CA ASP A 149 -3.71 -12.85 12.75
C ASP A 149 -3.29 -13.13 14.20
N THR A 150 -3.36 -14.41 14.60
CA THR A 150 -2.86 -14.84 15.92
C THR A 150 -1.37 -14.57 16.07
N TRP A 151 -0.57 -14.85 15.05
CA TRP A 151 0.87 -14.59 15.04
C TRP A 151 1.17 -13.09 15.10
N LEU A 152 0.45 -12.24 14.32
CA LEU A 152 0.60 -10.79 14.37
C LEU A 152 0.35 -10.26 15.78
N LYS A 153 -0.77 -10.61 16.39
CA LYS A 153 -1.17 -10.17 17.73
C LYS A 153 -0.26 -10.69 18.84
N SER A 154 0.43 -11.80 18.63
CA SER A 154 1.43 -12.30 19.58
C SER A 154 2.70 -11.42 19.59
N ARG A 155 2.98 -10.70 18.51
CA ARG A 155 4.13 -9.80 18.39
C ARG A 155 3.78 -8.37 18.78
N ASP A 156 2.60 -7.93 18.36
CA ASP A 156 2.04 -6.63 18.68
C ASP A 156 0.50 -6.76 18.81
N PRO A 157 -0.06 -6.65 20.03
CA PRO A 157 -1.50 -6.81 20.24
C PRO A 157 -2.39 -5.82 19.47
N GLU A 158 -1.84 -4.66 19.05
CA GLU A 158 -2.58 -3.67 18.28
C GLU A 158 -2.52 -3.90 16.76
N SER A 159 -1.65 -4.82 16.30
CA SER A 159 -1.64 -5.32 14.93
C SER A 159 -2.78 -6.33 14.70
N GLY A 160 -3.04 -6.68 13.46
CA GLY A 160 -4.01 -7.72 13.10
C GLY A 160 -4.70 -7.45 11.77
N ILE A 161 -5.31 -8.51 11.21
CA ILE A 161 -6.04 -8.42 9.96
C ILE A 161 -7.28 -7.54 10.14
N ARG A 162 -7.46 -6.57 9.25
CA ARG A 162 -8.53 -5.56 9.33
C ARG A 162 -9.79 -6.05 8.60
N ASN A 163 -10.96 -5.63 9.11
CA ASN A 163 -12.23 -5.89 8.44
C ASN A 163 -12.40 -4.93 7.25
N PHE A 164 -12.85 -5.46 6.13
CA PHE A 164 -13.19 -4.67 4.95
C PHE A 164 -14.18 -3.55 5.27
N GLU A 165 -15.24 -3.85 6.01
CA GLU A 165 -16.31 -2.90 6.32
C GLU A 165 -15.82 -1.69 7.14
N ASP A 166 -14.84 -1.91 8.01
CA ASP A 166 -14.22 -0.83 8.77
C ASP A 166 -13.34 0.05 7.87
N LEU A 167 -12.57 -0.57 6.98
CA LEU A 167 -11.75 0.15 6.00
C LEU A 167 -12.60 0.93 4.99
N ASP A 168 -13.70 0.34 4.51
CA ASP A 168 -14.62 1.01 3.58
C ASP A 168 -15.28 2.23 4.23
N ARG A 169 -15.65 2.14 5.52
CA ARG A 169 -16.15 3.29 6.27
C ARG A 169 -15.10 4.42 6.34
N LEU A 170 -13.82 4.11 6.59
CA LEU A 170 -12.75 5.11 6.58
C LEU A 170 -12.56 5.72 5.18
N ALA A 171 -12.62 4.90 4.13
CA ALA A 171 -12.53 5.37 2.76
C ALA A 171 -13.66 6.37 2.43
N GLN A 172 -14.90 6.04 2.79
CA GLN A 172 -16.07 6.93 2.59
C GLN A 172 -15.89 8.25 3.33
N GLN A 173 -15.43 8.23 4.58
CA GLN A 173 -15.14 9.43 5.36
C GLN A 173 -14.06 10.32 4.71
N ALA A 174 -13.10 9.69 4.00
CA ALA A 174 -12.05 10.36 3.25
C ALA A 174 -12.47 10.76 1.81
N GLY A 175 -13.76 10.57 1.45
CA GLY A 175 -14.31 10.90 0.13
C GLY A 175 -13.86 9.93 -0.97
N MET A 176 -13.67 8.67 -0.63
CA MET A 176 -13.34 7.60 -1.58
C MET A 176 -14.47 6.57 -1.63
N LEU A 177 -14.81 6.12 -2.83
CA LEU A 177 -15.87 5.15 -3.09
C LEU A 177 -15.27 3.81 -3.48
N PHE A 178 -15.73 2.74 -2.84
CA PHE A 178 -15.34 1.38 -3.17
C PHE A 178 -15.70 1.01 -4.60
N ARG A 179 -14.77 0.37 -5.31
CA ARG A 179 -14.93 -0.03 -6.72
C ARG A 179 -14.83 -1.54 -6.91
N SER A 180 -13.81 -2.15 -6.34
CA SER A 180 -13.57 -3.58 -6.57
C SER A 180 -12.74 -4.21 -5.46
N ASP A 181 -12.92 -5.52 -5.31
CA ASP A 181 -12.15 -6.41 -4.45
C ASP A 181 -11.59 -7.53 -5.32
N TYR A 182 -10.28 -7.49 -5.57
CA TYR A 182 -9.60 -8.47 -6.42
C TYR A 182 -9.03 -9.59 -5.58
N GLU A 183 -9.37 -10.83 -5.94
CA GLU A 183 -8.81 -12.02 -5.31
C GLU A 183 -7.35 -12.20 -5.72
N MET A 184 -6.50 -12.44 -4.72
CA MET A 184 -5.06 -12.56 -4.88
C MET A 184 -4.58 -13.90 -4.32
N PRO A 185 -3.41 -14.41 -4.76
CA PRO A 185 -2.84 -15.63 -4.20
C PRO A 185 -2.69 -15.56 -2.67
N VAL A 186 -2.67 -16.75 -2.05
CA VAL A 186 -2.41 -16.94 -0.60
C VAL A 186 -3.42 -16.19 0.28
N ASN A 187 -4.69 -16.14 -0.15
CA ASN A 187 -5.80 -15.49 0.57
C ASN A 187 -5.58 -13.98 0.84
N ASN A 188 -4.80 -13.33 0.00
CA ASN A 188 -4.71 -11.88 -0.03
C ASN A 188 -5.74 -11.30 -1.00
N ARG A 189 -5.92 -9.99 -0.93
CA ARG A 189 -6.82 -9.21 -1.78
C ARG A 189 -6.14 -7.91 -2.22
N ILE A 190 -6.62 -7.29 -3.31
CA ILE A 190 -6.44 -5.87 -3.56
C ILE A 190 -7.80 -5.21 -3.44
N LEU A 191 -7.95 -4.36 -2.44
CA LEU A 191 -9.10 -3.50 -2.28
C LEU A 191 -8.86 -2.20 -3.04
N TYR A 192 -9.84 -1.81 -3.86
CA TYR A 192 -9.74 -0.63 -4.73
C TYR A 192 -10.86 0.36 -4.44
N TRP A 193 -10.45 1.58 -4.13
CA TRP A 193 -11.32 2.75 -4.00
C TRP A 193 -10.91 3.84 -4.98
N GLU A 194 -11.86 4.68 -5.36
CA GLU A 194 -11.68 5.84 -6.22
C GLU A 194 -12.10 7.11 -5.50
N LYS A 195 -11.30 8.16 -5.59
CA LYS A 195 -11.58 9.47 -5.01
C LYS A 195 -12.72 10.15 -5.78
N SER A 196 -13.73 10.63 -5.06
CA SER A 196 -14.87 11.39 -5.61
C SER A 196 -14.44 12.75 -6.14
#